data_b63df246c83566aefe2d2b6100ec48ec
#
_entry.id   b63df246c83566aefe2d2b6100ec48ec
#
_cell.length_a   1.000
_cell.length_b   1.000
_cell.length_c   1.000
_cell.angle_alpha   90.00
_cell.angle_beta   90.00
_cell.angle_gamma   90.00
#
_symmetry.space_group_name_H-M   'P 1'
#
loop_
_entity.id
_entity.type
_entity.pdbx_description
1 polymer ?
#
loop_
_entity_poly.entity_id
_entity_poly.type
_entity_poly.pdbx_seq_one_letter_code
_entity_poly.pdbx_strand_id
1 'polypeptide(L)'
;VQRYLCFGVLTSLKRSGLRKSKKPGVRKMKKILATILALVLALGLTATVWAADVSGSTSTKAAKIGDTEYDTLQAAINAASDGENTVVLLKGLTESITIDSGKTITLDLNGHKLTNTDGQHTITNNGTLTIKDSSEGKTGTVDNVTHAHAAIVNNGTATLNGGTYTRSKENTENNAEDAGGNSFYTILSDNGAKMTINEGVTVENVGHFSSMIRNGGTSASTMIINGGTFSGGLNAIKNDGAGVLTINGGDFSNTSQFVVMNWHKTTINGGSFKAQSSAEAVLFTAKYAENTAVGELTIINGTFERSSDTQKMIRDYFDENHKGTAAISGGTFKDAEGKAVDVSAYLVAGKQQNSDGSVGNKSYYYYPSTSDTTTSTTTKGSPKTFDAGVGIYAVTAVLSVTGMAWTAKKRH
;
A
#
# COMPACT_ATOMS: atom_id res chain seq x y z
N VAL A 1 -20.81 8.26 -46.70
CA VAL A 1 -20.30 8.32 -48.08
C VAL A 1 -18.77 8.28 -48.04
N GLN A 2 -18.26 7.22 -48.71
CA GLN A 2 -16.87 6.95 -49.20
C GLN A 2 -15.79 6.57 -48.13
N ARG A 3 -15.37 5.30 -48.01
CA ARG A 3 -14.61 4.33 -48.89
C ARG A 3 -13.37 4.93 -49.57
N TYR A 4 -12.21 4.38 -49.25
CA TYR A 4 -11.12 3.91 -50.13
C TYR A 4 -9.92 3.57 -49.24
N LEU A 5 -9.36 2.44 -49.23
CA LEU A 5 -8.73 1.47 -50.16
C LEU A 5 -7.20 1.35 -49.84
N CYS A 6 -6.79 0.10 -49.67
CA CYS A 6 -5.44 -0.42 -49.59
C CYS A 6 -4.55 0.04 -50.74
N PHE A 7 -3.24 0.16 -50.51
CA PHE A 7 -2.21 -0.37 -51.41
C PHE A 7 -0.87 -0.54 -50.65
N GLY A 8 -0.30 -1.66 -50.79
CA GLY A 8 0.94 -2.17 -50.42
C GLY A 8 2.15 -1.72 -51.28
N VAL A 9 3.30 -1.84 -50.68
CA VAL A 9 4.58 -1.92 -51.45
C VAL A 9 5.46 -2.96 -50.76
N LEU A 10 5.69 -4.05 -51.47
CA LEU A 10 6.84 -4.95 -51.36
C LEU A 10 8.05 -4.33 -52.08
N THR A 11 9.21 -4.41 -51.46
CA THR A 11 10.58 -4.62 -52.04
C THR A 11 11.56 -4.22 -50.95
N SER A 12 12.62 -4.90 -50.61
CA SER A 12 13.67 -5.59 -51.35
C SER A 12 14.58 -6.33 -50.35
N LEU A 13 14.80 -7.59 -50.59
CA LEU A 13 15.83 -8.43 -49.96
C LEU A 13 17.24 -7.95 -50.35
N LYS A 14 18.11 -7.74 -49.35
CA LYS A 14 19.58 -7.83 -49.58
C LYS A 14 20.14 -8.93 -48.63
N ARG A 15 20.72 -9.96 -49.30
CA ARG A 15 21.51 -11.05 -48.72
C ARG A 15 22.78 -10.51 -48.09
N SER A 16 23.09 -10.94 -46.88
CA SER A 16 24.47 -11.03 -46.39
C SER A 16 24.62 -12.20 -45.43
N GLY A 17 25.46 -13.13 -45.83
CA GLY A 17 26.37 -13.96 -45.08
C GLY A 17 25.80 -14.89 -43.97
N LEU A 18 25.37 -16.10 -44.31
CA LEU A 18 25.17 -17.18 -43.33
C LEU A 18 26.50 -17.76 -42.87
N ARG A 19 26.86 -17.57 -41.62
CA ARG A 19 27.77 -18.47 -40.90
C ARG A 19 26.97 -19.71 -40.44
N LYS A 20 27.34 -20.87 -40.94
CA LYS A 20 26.78 -22.19 -40.53
C LYS A 20 27.12 -22.48 -39.06
N SER A 21 26.14 -22.38 -38.17
CA SER A 21 26.20 -22.98 -36.85
C SER A 21 25.75 -24.46 -36.96
N LYS A 22 26.59 -25.40 -36.48
CA LYS A 22 26.27 -26.81 -36.46
C LYS A 22 25.07 -27.05 -35.50
N LYS A 23 23.97 -27.50 -36.07
CA LYS A 23 22.81 -27.96 -35.27
C LYS A 23 23.17 -29.32 -34.62
N PRO A 24 22.89 -29.55 -33.34
CA PRO A 24 23.07 -30.89 -32.74
C PRO A 24 22.07 -31.85 -33.36
N GLY A 25 22.58 -33.03 -33.72
CA GLY A 25 21.84 -34.02 -34.53
C GLY A 25 20.55 -34.49 -33.83
N VAL A 26 19.52 -34.66 -34.64
CA VAL A 26 18.14 -35.10 -34.30
C VAL A 26 18.11 -36.36 -33.43
N ARG A 27 19.14 -37.21 -33.47
CA ARG A 27 19.30 -38.42 -32.61
C ARG A 27 19.54 -38.08 -31.12
N LYS A 28 20.20 -36.95 -30.78
CA LYS A 28 20.41 -36.56 -29.36
C LYS A 28 19.14 -35.97 -28.77
N MET A 29 18.35 -35.21 -29.53
CA MET A 29 17.07 -34.65 -29.08
C MET A 29 16.03 -35.76 -28.79
N LYS A 30 15.96 -36.82 -29.63
CA LYS A 30 15.04 -37.93 -29.37
C LYS A 30 15.36 -38.72 -28.11
N LYS A 31 16.64 -38.85 -27.73
CA LYS A 31 17.04 -39.51 -26.47
C LYS A 31 16.72 -38.65 -25.25
N ILE A 32 16.90 -37.34 -25.31
CA ILE A 32 16.56 -36.42 -24.21
C ILE A 32 15.05 -36.37 -24.03
N LEU A 33 14.26 -36.31 -25.12
CA LEU A 33 12.80 -36.31 -25.03
C LEU A 33 12.24 -37.62 -24.48
N ALA A 34 12.84 -38.75 -24.84
CA ALA A 34 12.46 -40.06 -24.29
C ALA A 34 12.81 -40.23 -22.80
N THR A 35 13.91 -39.62 -22.33
CA THR A 35 14.28 -39.66 -20.93
C THR A 35 13.39 -38.74 -20.06
N ILE A 36 12.99 -37.58 -20.57
CA ILE A 36 12.05 -36.72 -19.89
C ILE A 36 10.65 -37.34 -19.83
N LEU A 37 10.20 -37.99 -20.90
CA LEU A 37 8.91 -38.66 -20.92
C LEU A 37 8.87 -39.87 -19.99
N ALA A 38 9.99 -40.63 -19.87
CA ALA A 38 10.10 -41.76 -18.94
C ALA A 38 10.17 -41.30 -17.47
N LEU A 39 10.75 -40.14 -17.19
CA LEU A 39 10.79 -39.56 -15.83
C LEU A 39 9.42 -39.05 -15.38
N VAL A 40 8.62 -38.51 -16.31
CA VAL A 40 7.23 -38.04 -16.03
C VAL A 40 6.29 -39.25 -15.83
N LEU A 41 6.51 -40.39 -16.52
CA LEU A 41 5.72 -41.58 -16.28
C LEU A 41 6.13 -42.35 -15.01
N ALA A 42 7.40 -42.25 -14.57
CA ALA A 42 7.85 -42.92 -13.36
C ALA A 42 7.44 -42.17 -12.06
N LEU A 43 7.13 -40.90 -12.13
CA LEU A 43 6.57 -40.09 -11.02
C LEU A 43 5.04 -40.12 -10.96
N GLY A 44 4.39 -40.79 -11.91
CA GLY A 44 2.92 -40.86 -12.04
C GLY A 44 2.25 -42.10 -11.43
N LEU A 45 2.96 -42.99 -10.77
CA LEU A 45 2.39 -44.29 -10.38
C LEU A 45 2.60 -44.67 -8.90
N THR A 46 2.57 -43.70 -7.97
CA THR A 46 2.27 -43.98 -6.56
C THR A 46 1.51 -42.85 -5.88
N ALA A 47 0.56 -42.26 -6.56
CA ALA A 47 -0.53 -41.60 -5.86
C ALA A 47 -1.63 -42.66 -5.69
N THR A 48 -1.59 -43.41 -4.61
CA THR A 48 -2.80 -43.94 -4.03
C THR A 48 -3.62 -42.71 -3.66
N VAL A 49 -4.49 -42.30 -4.61
CA VAL A 49 -5.55 -41.40 -4.32
C VAL A 49 -6.37 -42.12 -3.25
N TRP A 50 -6.16 -41.73 -2.00
CA TRP A 50 -7.25 -41.74 -1.08
C TRP A 50 -8.25 -40.77 -1.66
N ALA A 51 -9.22 -41.30 -2.39
CA ALA A 51 -10.48 -40.61 -2.59
C ALA A 51 -11.07 -40.45 -1.17
N ALA A 52 -10.58 -39.46 -0.41
CA ALA A 52 -11.42 -38.81 0.55
C ALA A 52 -12.58 -38.31 -0.30
N ASP A 53 -13.75 -38.83 -0.04
CA ASP A 53 -15.01 -38.26 -0.49
C ASP A 53 -14.97 -36.76 -0.20
N VAL A 54 -14.48 -35.99 -1.19
CA VAL A 54 -14.76 -34.56 -1.28
C VAL A 54 -16.20 -34.53 -1.86
N SER A 55 -17.15 -35.00 -1.09
CA SER A 55 -18.47 -34.41 -1.13
C SER A 55 -18.27 -32.97 -0.62
N GLY A 56 -17.75 -32.13 -1.49
CA GLY A 56 -17.82 -30.70 -1.33
C GLY A 56 -19.29 -30.32 -1.24
N SER A 57 -19.84 -30.49 -0.05
CA SER A 57 -21.10 -29.84 0.31
C SER A 57 -20.82 -28.35 0.13
N THR A 58 -21.13 -27.82 -1.04
CA THR A 58 -21.20 -26.37 -1.22
C THR A 58 -22.27 -25.91 -0.27
N SER A 59 -21.85 -25.37 0.88
CA SER A 59 -22.78 -24.85 1.87
C SER A 59 -23.78 -23.93 1.16
N THR A 60 -25.06 -24.20 1.31
CA THR A 60 -26.10 -23.31 0.80
C THR A 60 -26.13 -22.01 1.61
N LYS A 61 -25.55 -22.02 2.80
CA LYS A 61 -25.49 -20.89 3.73
C LYS A 61 -24.45 -19.85 3.32
N ALA A 62 -24.66 -18.62 3.75
CA ALA A 62 -23.80 -17.49 3.42
C ALA A 62 -22.60 -17.37 4.36
N ALA A 63 -22.83 -17.53 5.65
CA ALA A 63 -21.81 -17.32 6.67
C ALA A 63 -22.06 -18.20 7.88
N LYS A 64 -21.07 -18.31 8.77
CA LYS A 64 -21.19 -18.98 10.06
C LYS A 64 -20.53 -18.21 11.20
N ILE A 65 -21.01 -18.48 12.43
CA ILE A 65 -20.39 -18.09 13.69
C ILE A 65 -20.21 -19.37 14.51
N GLY A 66 -18.99 -19.80 14.77
CA GLY A 66 -18.71 -21.13 15.30
C GLY A 66 -19.32 -22.20 14.41
N ASP A 67 -20.21 -23.03 14.96
CA ASP A 67 -20.91 -24.09 14.22
C ASP A 67 -22.30 -23.67 13.68
N THR A 68 -22.77 -22.47 14.03
CA THR A 68 -24.07 -21.96 13.60
C THR A 68 -23.98 -21.28 12.23
N GLU A 69 -24.73 -21.78 11.28
CA GLU A 69 -24.77 -21.25 9.92
C GLU A 69 -25.99 -20.34 9.68
N TYR A 70 -25.79 -19.32 8.83
CA TYR A 70 -26.78 -18.28 8.50
C TYR A 70 -27.02 -18.19 6.99
N ASP A 71 -28.27 -17.89 6.63
CA ASP A 71 -28.67 -17.77 5.21
C ASP A 71 -28.12 -16.53 4.53
N THR A 72 -27.88 -15.45 5.30
CA THR A 72 -27.28 -14.20 4.84
C THR A 72 -26.15 -13.76 5.74
N LEU A 73 -25.22 -13.00 5.20
CA LEU A 73 -24.11 -12.42 5.96
C LEU A 73 -24.62 -11.40 6.99
N GLN A 74 -25.61 -10.56 6.60
CA GLN A 74 -26.22 -9.60 7.53
C GLN A 74 -26.91 -10.29 8.72
N ALA A 75 -27.56 -11.44 8.49
CA ALA A 75 -28.16 -12.21 9.58
C ALA A 75 -27.11 -12.72 10.58
N ALA A 76 -25.95 -13.17 10.08
CA ALA A 76 -24.83 -13.56 10.95
C ALA A 76 -24.29 -12.36 11.74
N ILE A 77 -24.07 -11.21 11.08
CA ILE A 77 -23.63 -9.97 11.73
C ILE A 77 -24.61 -9.51 12.80
N ASN A 78 -25.91 -9.59 12.54
CA ASN A 78 -26.95 -9.21 13.50
C ASN A 78 -26.98 -10.14 14.71
N ALA A 79 -26.75 -11.43 14.50
CA ALA A 79 -26.72 -12.46 15.54
C ALA A 79 -25.42 -12.47 16.36
N ALA A 80 -24.35 -11.89 15.84
CA ALA A 80 -23.08 -11.80 16.54
C ALA A 80 -23.27 -11.02 17.86
N SER A 81 -22.88 -11.62 18.97
CA SER A 81 -22.82 -10.96 20.27
C SER A 81 -21.55 -10.12 20.40
N ASP A 82 -21.56 -9.13 21.28
CA ASP A 82 -20.38 -8.28 21.49
C ASP A 82 -19.19 -9.09 22.00
N GLY A 83 -18.06 -8.99 21.28
CA GLY A 83 -16.74 -9.38 21.80
C GLY A 83 -15.93 -10.33 20.92
N GLU A 84 -16.33 -11.55 20.62
CA GLU A 84 -15.38 -12.51 20.00
C GLU A 84 -15.93 -13.32 18.82
N ASN A 85 -17.07 -12.97 18.27
CA ASN A 85 -17.65 -13.78 17.21
C ASN A 85 -17.05 -13.43 15.86
N THR A 86 -16.20 -14.33 15.36
CA THR A 86 -15.76 -14.28 13.96
C THR A 86 -16.89 -14.78 13.08
N VAL A 87 -17.36 -13.90 12.20
CA VAL A 87 -18.28 -14.24 11.11
C VAL A 87 -17.44 -14.71 9.93
N VAL A 88 -17.58 -15.97 9.54
CA VAL A 88 -16.77 -16.59 8.47
C VAL A 88 -17.64 -16.76 7.24
N LEU A 89 -17.18 -16.28 6.08
CA LEU A 89 -17.84 -16.53 4.80
C LEU A 89 -17.72 -18.01 4.42
N LEU A 90 -18.81 -18.58 3.90
CA LEU A 90 -18.88 -19.97 3.45
C LEU A 90 -18.91 -20.08 1.92
N LYS A 91 -19.16 -18.98 1.22
CA LYS A 91 -19.19 -18.87 -0.25
C LYS A 91 -19.02 -17.42 -0.69
N GLY A 92 -18.86 -17.20 -1.99
CA GLY A 92 -18.95 -15.87 -2.58
C GLY A 92 -20.37 -15.31 -2.46
N LEU A 93 -20.48 -14.02 -2.13
CA LEU A 93 -21.75 -13.36 -1.87
C LEU A 93 -21.92 -12.09 -2.68
N THR A 94 -23.15 -11.82 -3.09
CA THR A 94 -23.61 -10.51 -3.57
C THR A 94 -24.58 -9.96 -2.51
N GLU A 95 -24.02 -9.22 -1.56
CA GLU A 95 -24.77 -8.72 -0.40
C GLU A 95 -24.09 -7.47 0.16
N SER A 96 -24.81 -6.38 0.30
CA SER A 96 -24.35 -5.20 1.04
C SER A 96 -24.65 -5.38 2.51
N ILE A 97 -23.67 -5.04 3.36
CA ILE A 97 -23.78 -5.22 4.81
C ILE A 97 -23.54 -3.92 5.56
N THR A 98 -24.16 -3.82 6.73
CA THR A 98 -23.95 -2.74 7.68
C THR A 98 -23.55 -3.30 9.03
N ILE A 99 -22.49 -2.76 9.61
CA ILE A 99 -22.13 -2.96 11.00
C ILE A 99 -22.64 -1.75 11.78
N ASP A 100 -23.63 -1.96 12.61
CA ASP A 100 -24.26 -0.89 13.40
C ASP A 100 -23.33 -0.33 14.48
N SER A 101 -23.60 0.90 14.88
CA SER A 101 -22.90 1.53 16.01
C SER A 101 -23.04 0.68 17.28
N GLY A 102 -21.93 0.51 17.99
CA GLY A 102 -21.85 -0.32 19.20
C GLY A 102 -21.55 -1.79 18.92
N LYS A 103 -21.72 -2.30 17.69
CA LYS A 103 -21.32 -3.67 17.35
C LYS A 103 -19.82 -3.79 17.14
N THR A 104 -19.25 -4.93 17.56
CA THR A 104 -17.87 -5.34 17.29
C THR A 104 -17.88 -6.65 16.52
N ILE A 105 -17.36 -6.62 15.28
CA ILE A 105 -17.38 -7.74 14.33
C ILE A 105 -15.98 -8.05 13.85
N THR A 106 -15.63 -9.33 13.83
CA THR A 106 -14.53 -9.85 13.02
C THR A 106 -15.12 -10.59 11.81
N LEU A 107 -14.89 -10.11 10.61
CA LEU A 107 -15.28 -10.74 9.36
C LEU A 107 -14.08 -11.48 8.77
N ASP A 108 -14.21 -12.78 8.57
CA ASP A 108 -13.24 -13.61 7.89
C ASP A 108 -13.72 -13.91 6.47
N LEU A 109 -13.01 -13.39 5.49
CA LEU A 109 -13.34 -13.60 4.07
C LEU A 109 -13.14 -15.06 3.65
N ASN A 110 -12.28 -15.80 4.34
CA ASN A 110 -12.06 -17.23 4.11
C ASN A 110 -11.89 -17.59 2.62
N GLY A 111 -11.18 -16.75 1.87
CA GLY A 111 -10.92 -16.92 0.44
C GLY A 111 -12.07 -16.56 -0.49
N HIS A 112 -13.19 -16.09 0.04
CA HIS A 112 -14.38 -15.79 -0.73
C HIS A 112 -14.49 -14.32 -1.12
N LYS A 113 -15.26 -14.05 -2.18
CA LYS A 113 -15.54 -12.71 -2.66
C LYS A 113 -16.88 -12.23 -2.12
N LEU A 114 -16.88 -11.03 -1.54
CA LEU A 114 -18.07 -10.26 -1.18
C LEU A 114 -18.22 -9.09 -2.14
N THR A 115 -19.36 -9.03 -2.85
CA THR A 115 -19.75 -7.89 -3.67
C THR A 115 -21.03 -7.25 -3.13
N ASN A 116 -21.28 -6.00 -3.54
CA ASN A 116 -22.46 -5.24 -3.10
C ASN A 116 -23.74 -5.67 -3.81
N THR A 117 -24.87 -5.40 -3.16
CA THR A 117 -26.16 -5.24 -3.83
C THR A 117 -26.12 -3.99 -4.69
N ASP A 118 -26.76 -4.02 -5.85
CA ASP A 118 -26.75 -2.90 -6.80
C ASP A 118 -27.21 -1.59 -6.17
N GLY A 119 -26.48 -0.50 -6.47
CA GLY A 119 -26.75 0.82 -5.93
C GLY A 119 -26.35 1.02 -4.46
N GLN A 120 -25.53 0.13 -3.87
CA GLN A 120 -25.12 0.20 -2.48
C GLN A 120 -23.60 0.11 -2.33
N HIS A 121 -23.05 0.61 -1.22
CA HIS A 121 -21.71 0.26 -0.77
C HIS A 121 -21.66 -1.21 -0.37
N THR A 122 -20.50 -1.87 -0.50
CA THR A 122 -20.40 -3.29 -0.12
C THR A 122 -20.43 -3.45 1.39
N ILE A 123 -19.62 -2.67 2.11
CA ILE A 123 -19.59 -2.65 3.58
C ILE A 123 -19.76 -1.23 4.06
N THR A 124 -20.73 -1.00 4.96
CA THR A 124 -20.87 0.24 5.72
C THR A 124 -20.59 -0.08 7.20
N ASN A 125 -19.49 0.47 7.72
CA ASN A 125 -19.10 0.27 9.12
C ASN A 125 -19.37 1.51 9.96
N ASN A 126 -20.33 1.40 10.89
CA ASN A 126 -20.60 2.42 11.91
C ASN A 126 -20.14 1.98 13.31
N GLY A 127 -19.68 0.74 13.44
CA GLY A 127 -19.22 0.12 14.68
C GLY A 127 -17.71 -0.11 14.70
N THR A 128 -17.32 -1.26 15.22
CA THR A 128 -15.92 -1.75 15.21
C THR A 128 -15.84 -2.99 14.32
N LEU A 129 -15.05 -2.92 13.26
CA LEU A 129 -14.90 -3.96 12.25
C LEU A 129 -13.43 -4.37 12.12
N THR A 130 -13.18 -5.68 12.23
CA THR A 130 -11.91 -6.27 11.80
C THR A 130 -12.18 -7.17 10.60
N ILE A 131 -11.43 -6.99 9.50
CA ILE A 131 -11.48 -7.90 8.35
C ILE A 131 -10.18 -8.66 8.26
N LYS A 132 -10.28 -9.98 8.07
CA LYS A 132 -9.15 -10.87 7.80
C LYS A 132 -9.50 -11.84 6.69
N ASP A 133 -8.49 -12.50 6.15
CA ASP A 133 -8.64 -13.64 5.25
C ASP A 133 -7.83 -14.80 5.80
N SER A 134 -8.50 -15.82 6.35
CA SER A 134 -7.84 -16.99 6.93
C SER A 134 -7.46 -18.04 5.90
N SER A 135 -7.93 -17.93 4.64
CA SER A 135 -7.64 -18.91 3.59
C SER A 135 -6.14 -19.03 3.33
N GLU A 136 -5.70 -20.21 2.93
CA GLU A 136 -4.31 -20.46 2.57
C GLU A 136 -3.87 -19.60 1.38
N GLY A 137 -4.73 -19.48 0.36
CA GLY A 137 -4.45 -18.71 -0.86
C GLY A 137 -4.59 -17.20 -0.71
N LYS A 138 -5.11 -16.68 0.41
CA LYS A 138 -5.36 -15.24 0.64
C LYS A 138 -6.14 -14.58 -0.49
N THR A 139 -7.16 -15.28 -1.02
CA THR A 139 -7.94 -14.87 -2.19
C THR A 139 -9.22 -14.10 -1.83
N GLY A 140 -9.46 -13.89 -0.53
CA GLY A 140 -10.62 -13.15 -0.04
C GLY A 140 -10.67 -11.72 -0.61
N THR A 141 -11.83 -11.34 -1.13
CA THR A 141 -11.99 -10.07 -1.84
C THR A 141 -13.25 -9.35 -1.39
N VAL A 142 -13.15 -8.05 -1.17
CA VAL A 142 -14.28 -7.12 -1.03
C VAL A 142 -14.29 -6.21 -2.24
N ASP A 143 -15.31 -6.35 -3.08
CA ASP A 143 -15.42 -5.63 -4.34
C ASP A 143 -16.71 -4.79 -4.37
N ASN A 144 -16.67 -3.64 -5.00
CA ASN A 144 -17.86 -2.90 -5.35
C ASN A 144 -18.05 -2.88 -6.87
N VAL A 145 -19.22 -3.31 -7.32
CA VAL A 145 -19.56 -3.41 -8.74
C VAL A 145 -20.56 -2.33 -9.20
N THR A 146 -20.82 -1.33 -8.35
CA THR A 146 -21.71 -0.20 -8.66
C THR A 146 -20.90 1.08 -8.79
N HIS A 147 -21.16 1.85 -9.84
CA HIS A 147 -20.55 3.17 -10.03
C HIS A 147 -20.79 4.07 -8.82
N ALA A 148 -19.80 4.89 -8.47
CA ALA A 148 -19.82 5.87 -7.38
C ALA A 148 -20.08 5.29 -5.97
N HIS A 149 -19.79 4.00 -5.76
CA HIS A 149 -19.91 3.34 -4.45
C HIS A 149 -18.60 2.69 -4.04
N ALA A 150 -18.37 2.61 -2.73
CA ALA A 150 -17.15 2.07 -2.13
C ALA A 150 -17.27 0.57 -1.81
N ALA A 151 -16.14 -0.13 -1.82
CA ALA A 151 -16.01 -1.44 -1.18
C ALA A 151 -16.19 -1.32 0.35
N ILE A 152 -15.62 -0.27 0.97
CA ILE A 152 -15.81 0.02 2.40
C ILE A 152 -16.08 1.51 2.60
N VAL A 153 -17.16 1.81 3.32
CA VAL A 153 -17.39 3.10 3.99
C VAL A 153 -17.20 2.87 5.48
N ASN A 154 -16.22 3.56 6.06
CA ASN A 154 -15.92 3.48 7.49
C ASN A 154 -16.25 4.80 8.18
N ASN A 155 -17.28 4.77 9.01
CA ASN A 155 -17.70 5.85 9.92
C ASN A 155 -17.35 5.53 11.38
N GLY A 156 -16.84 4.35 11.66
CA GLY A 156 -16.48 3.85 12.98
C GLY A 156 -14.99 3.53 13.11
N THR A 157 -14.68 2.38 13.66
CA THR A 157 -13.32 1.88 13.77
C THR A 157 -13.16 0.64 12.88
N ALA A 158 -12.17 0.64 11.97
CA ALA A 158 -11.90 -0.50 11.12
C ALA A 158 -10.43 -0.92 11.19
N THR A 159 -10.19 -2.23 11.18
CA THR A 159 -8.86 -2.83 11.07
C THR A 159 -8.87 -3.86 9.95
N LEU A 160 -8.01 -3.68 8.95
CA LEU A 160 -7.85 -4.59 7.82
C LEU A 160 -6.56 -5.37 8.00
N ASN A 161 -6.69 -6.69 8.17
CA ASN A 161 -5.58 -7.63 8.40
C ASN A 161 -5.32 -8.56 7.19
N GLY A 162 -6.04 -8.37 6.09
CA GLY A 162 -5.90 -9.15 4.87
C GLY A 162 -7.06 -8.89 3.91
N GLY A 163 -7.01 -9.55 2.77
CA GLY A 163 -8.00 -9.42 1.69
C GLY A 163 -7.63 -8.38 0.64
N THR A 164 -8.26 -8.53 -0.52
CA THR A 164 -8.16 -7.59 -1.64
C THR A 164 -9.40 -6.71 -1.67
N TYR A 165 -9.18 -5.41 -1.80
CA TYR A 165 -10.23 -4.39 -1.88
C TYR A 165 -10.18 -3.70 -3.23
N THR A 166 -11.28 -3.74 -3.98
CA THR A 166 -11.33 -3.24 -5.36
C THR A 166 -12.69 -2.67 -5.73
N ARG A 167 -12.74 -1.98 -6.85
CA ARG A 167 -13.97 -1.49 -7.50
C ARG A 167 -13.95 -1.94 -8.95
N SER A 168 -14.36 -3.20 -9.17
CA SER A 168 -14.21 -3.84 -10.46
C SER A 168 -15.08 -3.22 -11.57
N LYS A 169 -16.15 -2.50 -11.22
CA LYS A 169 -16.96 -1.72 -12.19
C LYS A 169 -16.13 -0.60 -12.84
N GLU A 170 -15.19 -0.03 -12.12
CA GLU A 170 -14.37 1.09 -12.55
C GLU A 170 -12.92 0.67 -12.85
N ASN A 171 -12.72 -0.60 -13.12
CA ASN A 171 -11.40 -1.21 -13.26
C ASN A 171 -10.89 -1.20 -14.71
N THR A 172 -11.26 -0.22 -15.51
CA THR A 172 -10.77 -0.06 -16.89
C THR A 172 -10.13 1.31 -17.06
N GLU A 173 -9.01 1.37 -17.80
CA GLU A 173 -8.30 2.61 -18.08
C GLU A 173 -9.15 3.67 -18.82
N ASN A 174 -10.21 3.25 -19.47
CA ASN A 174 -11.03 4.07 -20.34
C ASN A 174 -12.50 4.01 -19.95
N ASN A 175 -12.82 4.04 -18.69
CA ASN A 175 -14.21 4.11 -18.26
C ASN A 175 -14.76 5.52 -18.51
N ALA A 176 -15.09 5.83 -19.76
CA ALA A 176 -15.55 7.15 -20.20
C ALA A 176 -16.88 7.56 -19.53
N GLU A 177 -17.66 6.61 -19.07
CA GLU A 177 -18.89 6.86 -18.31
C GLU A 177 -18.59 7.43 -16.93
N ASP A 178 -17.43 7.05 -16.36
CA ASP A 178 -16.94 7.52 -15.05
C ASP A 178 -16.05 8.75 -15.17
N ALA A 179 -15.64 9.12 -16.38
CA ALA A 179 -14.80 10.29 -16.67
C ALA A 179 -15.50 11.64 -16.34
N GLY A 180 -16.76 11.61 -15.93
CA GLY A 180 -17.45 12.76 -15.32
C GLY A 180 -16.89 13.23 -13.99
N GLY A 181 -15.77 12.64 -13.54
CA GLY A 181 -14.90 13.20 -12.53
C GLY A 181 -15.25 12.85 -11.09
N ASN A 182 -16.22 12.01 -10.82
CA ASN A 182 -16.61 11.65 -9.46
C ASN A 182 -16.86 10.14 -9.31
N SER A 183 -15.96 9.35 -9.82
CA SER A 183 -15.79 8.02 -9.33
C SER A 183 -15.61 8.07 -7.81
N PHE A 184 -16.04 7.06 -7.10
CA PHE A 184 -15.96 7.03 -5.66
C PHE A 184 -14.68 6.31 -5.19
N TYR A 185 -14.36 6.39 -3.91
CA TYR A 185 -13.19 5.72 -3.33
C TYR A 185 -13.44 4.22 -3.17
N THR A 186 -12.40 3.40 -3.29
CA THR A 186 -12.47 1.98 -2.90
C THR A 186 -12.70 1.87 -1.39
N ILE A 187 -11.97 2.66 -0.62
CA ILE A 187 -12.13 2.77 0.84
C ILE A 187 -12.34 4.24 1.22
N LEU A 188 -13.46 4.53 1.84
CA LEU A 188 -13.76 5.84 2.42
C LEU A 188 -13.73 5.73 3.94
N SER A 189 -12.85 6.49 4.61
CA SER A 189 -12.81 6.63 6.07
C SER A 189 -12.99 8.11 6.42
N ASP A 190 -14.11 8.45 7.03
CA ASP A 190 -14.57 9.84 7.09
C ASP A 190 -15.16 10.20 8.46
N ASN A 191 -15.26 11.50 8.73
CA ASN A 191 -16.05 12.07 9.84
C ASN A 191 -15.70 11.53 11.24
N GLY A 192 -14.41 11.47 11.58
CA GLY A 192 -13.93 11.02 12.89
C GLY A 192 -13.64 9.54 12.97
N ALA A 193 -13.75 8.83 11.86
CA ALA A 193 -13.45 7.41 11.78
C ALA A 193 -11.97 7.09 12.07
N LYS A 194 -11.74 5.86 12.51
CA LYS A 194 -10.39 5.31 12.72
C LYS A 194 -10.18 4.11 11.83
N MET A 195 -9.07 4.07 11.11
CA MET A 195 -8.72 2.95 10.26
C MET A 195 -7.27 2.53 10.45
N THR A 196 -7.05 1.22 10.54
CA THR A 196 -5.72 0.61 10.51
C THR A 196 -5.68 -0.39 9.37
N ILE A 197 -4.66 -0.27 8.50
CA ILE A 197 -4.40 -1.20 7.40
C ILE A 197 -3.05 -1.87 7.67
N ASN A 198 -3.06 -3.20 7.75
CA ASN A 198 -1.88 -4.00 8.09
C ASN A 198 -1.31 -4.73 6.86
N GLU A 199 -0.19 -5.42 7.05
CA GLU A 199 0.40 -6.30 6.05
C GLU A 199 -0.61 -7.35 5.56
N GLY A 200 -0.47 -7.79 4.30
CA GLY A 200 -1.38 -8.76 3.67
C GLY A 200 -2.66 -8.16 3.08
N VAL A 201 -2.87 -6.86 3.22
CA VAL A 201 -3.93 -6.13 2.54
C VAL A 201 -3.48 -5.71 1.15
N THR A 202 -4.34 -5.90 0.16
CA THR A 202 -4.19 -5.35 -1.19
C THR A 202 -5.34 -4.39 -1.48
N VAL A 203 -5.03 -3.18 -1.92
CA VAL A 203 -6.01 -2.23 -2.48
C VAL A 203 -5.61 -1.95 -3.91
N GLU A 204 -6.48 -2.29 -4.83
CA GLU A 204 -6.17 -2.15 -6.25
C GLU A 204 -7.33 -1.56 -7.04
N ASN A 205 -7.01 -0.71 -8.01
CA ASN A 205 -7.95 -0.23 -8.99
C ASN A 205 -7.19 0.13 -10.28
N VAL A 206 -7.47 -0.57 -11.37
CA VAL A 206 -6.87 -0.27 -12.68
C VAL A 206 -7.34 1.08 -13.22
N GLY A 207 -8.56 1.48 -12.89
CA GLY A 207 -9.11 2.78 -13.26
C GLY A 207 -8.40 3.95 -12.53
N HIS A 208 -8.21 5.05 -13.25
CA HIS A 208 -7.49 6.24 -12.77
C HIS A 208 -8.41 7.46 -12.59
N PHE A 209 -9.67 7.23 -12.23
CA PHE A 209 -10.68 8.30 -12.14
C PHE A 209 -10.86 8.86 -10.74
N SER A 210 -10.43 8.13 -9.71
CA SER A 210 -10.54 8.53 -8.31
C SER A 210 -9.35 8.06 -7.50
N SER A 211 -9.13 8.69 -6.36
CA SER A 211 -8.23 8.14 -5.35
C SER A 211 -8.78 6.82 -4.83
N MET A 212 -7.92 5.83 -4.57
CA MET A 212 -8.37 4.54 -4.05
C MET A 212 -8.86 4.66 -2.61
N ILE A 213 -8.12 5.38 -1.76
CA ILE A 213 -8.43 5.56 -0.35
C ILE A 213 -8.62 7.05 -0.05
N ARG A 214 -9.68 7.39 0.69
CA ARG A 214 -9.84 8.70 1.32
C ARG A 214 -9.82 8.58 2.83
N ASN A 215 -9.03 9.44 3.48
CA ASN A 215 -9.06 9.70 4.92
C ASN A 215 -9.38 11.18 5.12
N GLY A 216 -10.55 11.50 5.69
CA GLY A 216 -10.95 12.88 5.70
C GLY A 216 -12.21 13.22 6.50
N GLY A 217 -12.90 14.23 6.00
CA GLY A 217 -14.15 14.74 6.59
C GLY A 217 -13.98 15.99 7.42
N THR A 218 -15.07 16.43 8.02
CA THR A 218 -15.11 17.64 8.87
C THR A 218 -14.59 17.40 10.27
N SER A 219 -14.68 16.14 10.76
CA SER A 219 -14.10 15.71 12.03
C SER A 219 -12.79 14.98 11.80
N ALA A 220 -11.88 15.02 12.78
CA ALA A 220 -10.56 14.42 12.67
C ALA A 220 -10.63 12.91 12.52
N SER A 221 -10.52 12.43 11.29
CA SER A 221 -10.34 11.01 10.99
C SER A 221 -8.87 10.62 11.08
N THR A 222 -8.59 9.43 11.56
CA THR A 222 -7.22 8.91 11.69
C THR A 222 -7.04 7.63 10.88
N MET A 223 -5.96 7.59 10.11
CA MET A 223 -5.59 6.39 9.36
C MET A 223 -4.14 6.02 9.61
N ILE A 224 -3.90 4.75 9.90
CA ILE A 224 -2.57 4.17 10.06
C ILE A 224 -2.41 3.05 9.05
N ILE A 225 -1.35 3.12 8.23
CA ILE A 225 -0.98 2.07 7.28
C ILE A 225 0.34 1.48 7.74
N ASN A 226 0.30 0.23 8.20
CA ASN A 226 1.47 -0.50 8.68
C ASN A 226 2.15 -1.29 7.56
N GLY A 227 1.45 -1.58 6.47
CA GLY A 227 1.94 -2.34 5.32
C GLY A 227 0.84 -2.53 4.28
N GLY A 228 1.05 -3.46 3.36
CA GLY A 228 0.12 -3.79 2.29
C GLY A 228 0.59 -3.31 0.92
N THR A 229 -0.17 -3.67 -0.12
CA THR A 229 0.09 -3.31 -1.51
C THR A 229 -1.03 -2.43 -2.05
N PHE A 230 -0.66 -1.30 -2.63
CA PHE A 230 -1.59 -0.29 -3.14
C PHE A 230 -1.24 0.03 -4.59
N SER A 231 -2.11 -0.35 -5.54
CA SER A 231 -1.78 -0.20 -6.97
C SER A 231 -2.94 0.39 -7.77
N GLY A 232 -2.69 1.49 -8.45
CA GLY A 232 -3.65 2.12 -9.35
C GLY A 232 -4.32 3.37 -8.78
N GLY A 233 -5.46 3.70 -9.37
CA GLY A 233 -6.20 4.91 -9.05
C GLY A 233 -5.56 6.22 -9.52
N LEU A 234 -6.27 7.32 -9.34
CA LEU A 234 -5.72 8.66 -9.55
C LEU A 234 -4.64 8.95 -8.50
N ASN A 235 -4.94 8.67 -7.24
CA ASN A 235 -4.02 8.67 -6.12
C ASN A 235 -4.23 7.39 -5.30
N ALA A 236 -3.18 6.86 -4.68
CA ALA A 236 -3.38 5.76 -3.74
C ALA A 236 -4.17 6.25 -2.53
N ILE A 237 -3.77 7.39 -1.95
CA ILE A 237 -4.41 7.98 -0.78
C ILE A 237 -4.66 9.46 -1.00
N LYS A 238 -5.89 9.90 -0.72
CA LYS A 238 -6.27 11.30 -0.52
C LYS A 238 -6.52 11.54 0.97
N ASN A 239 -5.69 12.35 1.59
CA ASN A 239 -5.83 12.78 2.98
C ASN A 239 -6.31 14.24 2.98
N ASP A 240 -7.59 14.47 3.29
CA ASP A 240 -8.20 15.81 3.21
C ASP A 240 -9.02 16.15 4.46
N GLY A 241 -9.68 17.31 4.42
CA GLY A 241 -10.47 17.80 5.55
C GLY A 241 -9.62 17.88 6.82
N ALA A 242 -10.03 17.19 7.88
CA ALA A 242 -9.32 17.08 9.14
C ALA A 242 -8.58 15.72 9.29
N GLY A 243 -8.28 15.05 8.18
CA GLY A 243 -7.65 13.73 8.18
C GLY A 243 -6.19 13.74 8.68
N VAL A 244 -5.85 12.83 9.58
CA VAL A 244 -4.48 12.57 10.04
C VAL A 244 -4.05 11.20 9.55
N LEU A 245 -3.01 11.17 8.71
CA LEU A 245 -2.48 9.95 8.08
C LEU A 245 -1.08 9.63 8.60
N THR A 246 -0.86 8.38 8.97
CA THR A 246 0.46 7.84 9.30
C THR A 246 0.73 6.63 8.43
N ILE A 247 1.84 6.62 7.70
CA ILE A 247 2.29 5.51 6.88
C ILE A 247 3.57 4.96 7.48
N ASN A 248 3.52 3.75 8.03
CA ASN A 248 4.65 3.05 8.60
C ASN A 248 5.36 2.13 7.58
N GLY A 249 4.65 1.71 6.54
CA GLY A 249 5.13 0.80 5.49
C GLY A 249 4.12 0.64 4.37
N GLY A 250 4.40 -0.28 3.45
CA GLY A 250 3.57 -0.62 2.30
C GLY A 250 4.20 -0.23 0.96
N ASP A 251 3.72 -0.87 -0.11
CA ASP A 251 4.15 -0.64 -1.48
C ASP A 251 3.06 0.09 -2.26
N PHE A 252 3.35 1.30 -2.69
CA PHE A 252 2.42 2.18 -3.40
C PHE A 252 2.89 2.40 -4.82
N SER A 253 2.07 2.05 -5.81
CA SER A 253 2.47 2.08 -7.21
C SER A 253 1.33 2.45 -8.16
N ASN A 254 1.70 2.71 -9.41
CA ASN A 254 0.79 2.80 -10.56
C ASN A 254 -0.32 3.87 -10.43
N THR A 255 -0.09 4.96 -9.69
CA THR A 255 -1.01 6.09 -9.60
C THR A 255 -0.79 7.09 -10.73
N SER A 256 -1.85 7.69 -11.25
CA SER A 256 -1.77 8.59 -12.42
C SER A 256 -1.59 10.06 -12.09
N GLN A 257 -1.76 10.48 -10.82
CA GLN A 257 -1.57 11.86 -10.39
C GLN A 257 -0.55 11.99 -9.25
N PHE A 258 -0.84 11.42 -8.08
CA PHE A 258 0.07 11.38 -6.93
C PHE A 258 -0.06 10.04 -6.20
N VAL A 259 0.97 9.58 -5.52
CA VAL A 259 0.82 8.44 -4.61
C VAL A 259 0.05 8.89 -3.37
N VAL A 260 0.47 9.98 -2.74
CA VAL A 260 -0.25 10.59 -1.61
C VAL A 260 -0.61 12.02 -1.96
N MET A 261 -1.92 12.32 -1.94
CA MET A 261 -2.46 13.67 -2.04
C MET A 261 -2.83 14.15 -0.64
N ASN A 262 -2.02 15.04 -0.06
CA ASN A 262 -2.19 15.52 1.30
C ASN A 262 -2.67 16.99 1.34
N TRP A 263 -3.82 17.19 1.97
CA TRP A 263 -4.39 18.51 2.23
C TRP A 263 -4.43 18.86 3.72
N HIS A 264 -4.01 17.96 4.62
CA HIS A 264 -3.99 18.22 6.05
C HIS A 264 -2.69 17.72 6.68
N LYS A 265 -2.68 16.59 7.38
CA LYS A 265 -1.50 16.12 8.10
C LYS A 265 -1.13 14.70 7.72
N THR A 266 0.08 14.52 7.17
CA THR A 266 0.61 13.20 6.81
C THR A 266 2.02 13.02 7.35
N THR A 267 2.27 11.87 7.99
CA THR A 267 3.59 11.42 8.43
C THR A 267 3.93 10.11 7.73
N ILE A 268 5.10 10.05 7.10
CA ILE A 268 5.63 8.85 6.43
C ILE A 268 6.87 8.38 7.20
N ASN A 269 6.75 7.23 7.85
CA ASN A 269 7.81 6.57 8.61
C ASN A 269 8.54 5.51 7.78
N GLY A 270 7.95 5.04 6.67
CA GLY A 270 8.50 4.00 5.79
C GLY A 270 7.60 3.73 4.60
N GLY A 271 7.95 2.71 3.82
CA GLY A 271 7.23 2.31 2.62
C GLY A 271 7.96 2.64 1.32
N SER A 272 7.39 2.19 0.21
CA SER A 272 7.90 2.39 -1.15
C SER A 272 6.85 3.11 -1.98
N PHE A 273 7.25 4.20 -2.65
CA PHE A 273 6.34 5.12 -3.33
C PHE A 273 6.81 5.36 -4.75
N LYS A 274 5.98 4.96 -5.73
CA LYS A 274 6.25 5.12 -7.15
C LYS A 274 4.96 5.44 -7.92
N ALA A 275 4.88 6.59 -8.56
CA ALA A 275 3.77 6.94 -9.44
C ALA A 275 4.06 6.54 -10.90
N GLN A 276 3.04 6.55 -11.76
CA GLN A 276 3.24 6.40 -13.21
C GLN A 276 4.08 7.56 -13.76
N SER A 277 4.73 7.34 -14.91
CA SER A 277 5.55 8.37 -15.58
C SER A 277 4.75 9.61 -16.00
N SER A 278 3.45 9.46 -16.22
CA SER A 278 2.53 10.56 -16.54
C SER A 278 2.07 11.37 -15.33
N ALA A 279 2.29 10.88 -14.11
CA ALA A 279 1.89 11.55 -12.90
C ALA A 279 2.70 12.85 -12.69
N GLU A 280 2.04 13.88 -12.11
CA GLU A 280 2.66 15.18 -11.90
C GLU A 280 3.79 15.15 -10.85
N ALA A 281 3.58 14.39 -9.78
CA ALA A 281 4.57 14.19 -8.72
C ALA A 281 4.35 12.85 -8.01
N VAL A 282 5.35 12.40 -7.25
CA VAL A 282 5.21 11.23 -6.38
C VAL A 282 4.33 11.59 -5.18
N LEU A 283 4.59 12.73 -4.54
CA LEU A 283 3.87 13.22 -3.37
C LEU A 283 3.32 14.62 -3.62
N PHE A 284 2.19 14.89 -3.00
CA PHE A 284 1.56 16.21 -3.02
C PHE A 284 1.22 16.67 -1.60
N THR A 285 1.43 17.94 -1.30
CA THR A 285 0.95 18.60 -0.08
C THR A 285 0.63 20.07 -0.37
N ALA A 286 -0.56 20.54 0.01
CA ALA A 286 -0.95 21.91 -0.22
C ALA A 286 -2.04 22.36 0.76
N LYS A 287 -2.36 23.63 0.75
CA LYS A 287 -3.57 24.21 1.36
C LYS A 287 -4.72 24.07 0.37
N TYR A 288 -5.88 23.62 0.81
CA TYR A 288 -7.03 23.44 -0.10
C TYR A 288 -7.72 24.75 -0.47
N ALA A 289 -7.92 25.64 0.49
CA ALA A 289 -8.55 26.95 0.33
C ALA A 289 -8.06 27.90 1.43
N GLU A 290 -8.32 29.20 1.29
CA GLU A 290 -7.79 30.22 2.22
C GLU A 290 -8.09 29.94 3.70
N ASN A 291 -9.28 29.46 4.01
CA ASN A 291 -9.73 29.20 5.38
C ASN A 291 -9.54 27.75 5.85
N THR A 292 -8.75 26.95 5.13
CA THR A 292 -8.44 25.57 5.50
C THR A 292 -7.06 25.48 6.15
N ALA A 293 -6.81 24.37 6.85
CA ALA A 293 -5.48 24.05 7.36
C ALA A 293 -4.46 23.94 6.21
N VAL A 294 -3.20 24.24 6.52
CA VAL A 294 -2.08 23.98 5.60
C VAL A 294 -1.78 22.49 5.57
N GLY A 295 -1.60 21.94 4.39
CA GLY A 295 -1.14 20.56 4.26
C GLY A 295 0.30 20.41 4.79
N GLU A 296 0.47 19.57 5.78
CA GLU A 296 1.76 19.26 6.42
C GLU A 296 2.18 17.84 6.04
N LEU A 297 3.35 17.70 5.39
CA LEU A 297 3.95 16.42 5.03
C LEU A 297 5.28 16.24 5.77
N THR A 298 5.35 15.24 6.64
CA THR A 298 6.58 14.87 7.35
C THR A 298 7.09 13.54 6.82
N ILE A 299 8.35 13.48 6.37
CA ILE A 299 9.00 12.26 5.90
C ILE A 299 10.17 11.94 6.83
N ILE A 300 10.05 10.79 7.51
CA ILE A 300 11.07 10.28 8.44
C ILE A 300 11.93 9.23 7.76
N ASN A 301 11.31 8.36 6.92
CA ASN A 301 11.98 7.34 6.15
C ASN A 301 11.08 6.90 4.97
N GLY A 302 11.59 6.02 4.10
CA GLY A 302 10.90 5.45 2.95
C GLY A 302 11.74 5.54 1.69
N THR A 303 11.28 4.88 0.64
CA THR A 303 11.88 4.91 -0.69
C THR A 303 10.93 5.57 -1.67
N PHE A 304 11.39 6.61 -2.35
CA PHE A 304 10.60 7.41 -3.26
C PHE A 304 11.26 7.41 -4.64
N GLU A 305 10.51 6.98 -5.65
CA GLU A 305 10.98 6.90 -7.02
C GLU A 305 10.09 7.71 -7.95
N ARG A 306 10.66 8.68 -8.66
CA ARG A 306 9.99 9.31 -9.80
C ARG A 306 10.23 8.49 -11.07
N SER A 307 9.21 8.36 -11.89
CA SER A 307 9.23 7.53 -13.09
C SER A 307 9.56 8.30 -14.38
N SER A 308 9.75 9.62 -14.30
CA SER A 308 10.20 10.46 -15.43
C SER A 308 10.90 11.72 -14.93
N ASP A 309 11.72 12.33 -15.77
CA ASP A 309 12.46 13.56 -15.46
C ASP A 309 11.57 14.80 -15.30
N THR A 310 10.40 14.79 -15.91
CA THR A 310 9.40 15.87 -15.78
C THR A 310 8.57 15.76 -14.50
N GLN A 311 8.56 14.59 -13.86
CA GLN A 311 7.82 14.34 -12.64
C GLN A 311 8.54 14.94 -11.44
N LYS A 312 7.82 15.68 -10.58
CA LYS A 312 8.36 16.17 -9.31
C LYS A 312 8.40 15.05 -8.28
N MET A 313 9.36 15.12 -7.35
CA MET A 313 9.33 14.27 -6.16
C MET A 313 8.21 14.71 -5.23
N ILE A 314 8.15 16.00 -4.94
CA ILE A 314 7.10 16.63 -4.12
C ILE A 314 6.55 17.84 -4.88
N ARG A 315 5.23 17.95 -4.95
CA ARG A 315 4.53 19.18 -5.33
C ARG A 315 3.89 19.75 -4.07
N ASP A 316 4.41 20.88 -3.59
CA ASP A 316 4.05 21.52 -2.32
C ASP A 316 3.14 22.74 -2.47
N TYR A 317 2.41 22.81 -3.58
CA TYR A 317 1.44 23.87 -3.85
C TYR A 317 0.31 23.37 -4.74
N PHE A 318 -0.86 23.91 -4.54
CA PHE A 318 -1.98 23.81 -5.49
C PHE A 318 -1.90 24.96 -6.51
N ASP A 319 -1.76 26.18 -6.02
CA ASP A 319 -1.46 27.41 -6.77
C ASP A 319 -0.55 28.33 -5.94
N GLU A 320 -0.30 29.55 -6.41
CA GLU A 320 0.63 30.48 -5.75
C GLU A 320 0.23 30.85 -4.31
N ASN A 321 -1.07 30.82 -3.98
CA ASN A 321 -1.62 31.20 -2.68
C ASN A 321 -1.86 30.00 -1.76
N HIS A 322 -1.92 28.79 -2.33
CA HIS A 322 -2.28 27.56 -1.61
C HIS A 322 -1.09 26.62 -1.50
N LYS A 323 -0.07 27.06 -0.75
CA LYS A 323 1.14 26.25 -0.48
C LYS A 323 0.93 25.35 0.72
N GLY A 324 1.54 24.17 0.66
CA GLY A 324 1.73 23.24 1.77
C GLY A 324 3.13 23.35 2.35
N THR A 325 3.43 22.47 3.29
CA THR A 325 4.76 22.34 3.89
C THR A 325 5.22 20.89 3.80
N ALA A 326 6.51 20.69 3.54
CA ALA A 326 7.15 19.38 3.60
C ALA A 326 8.42 19.47 4.46
N ALA A 327 8.66 18.44 5.29
CA ALA A 327 9.81 18.32 6.16
C ALA A 327 10.39 16.91 6.04
N ILE A 328 11.66 16.81 5.62
CA ILE A 328 12.34 15.55 5.37
C ILE A 328 13.49 15.39 6.38
N SER A 329 13.45 14.30 7.14
CA SER A 329 14.52 13.93 8.08
C SER A 329 15.25 12.64 7.71
N GLY A 330 14.75 11.88 6.73
CA GLY A 330 15.33 10.63 6.23
C GLY A 330 14.67 10.16 4.96
N GLY A 331 14.97 8.94 4.52
CA GLY A 331 14.46 8.35 3.29
C GLY A 331 15.44 8.43 2.12
N THR A 332 15.05 7.82 1.00
CA THR A 332 15.86 7.75 -0.24
C THR A 332 15.01 8.22 -1.41
N PHE A 333 15.53 9.14 -2.20
CA PHE A 333 14.82 9.82 -3.29
C PHE A 333 15.59 9.64 -4.59
N LYS A 334 15.02 8.88 -5.53
CA LYS A 334 15.68 8.51 -6.80
C LYS A 334 14.76 8.67 -8.00
N ASP A 335 15.36 8.73 -9.17
CA ASP A 335 14.66 8.51 -10.43
C ASP A 335 14.68 7.02 -10.83
N ALA A 336 14.08 6.70 -11.97
CA ALA A 336 13.98 5.34 -12.49
C ALA A 336 15.34 4.71 -12.84
N GLU A 337 16.35 5.52 -13.10
CA GLU A 337 17.73 5.10 -13.34
C GLU A 337 18.54 4.93 -12.03
N GLY A 338 17.93 5.18 -10.89
CA GLY A 338 18.57 5.08 -9.58
C GLY A 338 19.42 6.30 -9.19
N LYS A 339 19.36 7.39 -9.96
CA LYS A 339 20.06 8.64 -9.66
C LYS A 339 19.32 9.44 -8.59
N ALA A 340 20.07 10.11 -7.73
CA ALA A 340 19.49 10.98 -6.69
C ALA A 340 18.65 12.12 -7.31
N VAL A 341 17.44 12.30 -6.78
CA VAL A 341 16.57 13.44 -7.08
C VAL A 341 16.69 14.44 -5.94
N ASP A 342 17.02 15.70 -6.26
CA ASP A 342 17.22 16.74 -5.26
C ASP A 342 15.93 17.04 -4.47
N VAL A 343 16.03 16.93 -3.16
CA VAL A 343 15.00 17.27 -2.17
C VAL A 343 15.54 18.23 -1.09
N SER A 344 16.68 18.87 -1.33
CA SER A 344 17.40 19.71 -0.38
C SER A 344 16.55 20.86 0.18
N ALA A 345 15.59 21.37 -0.61
CA ALA A 345 14.66 22.42 -0.19
C ALA A 345 13.74 22.04 0.98
N TYR A 346 13.57 20.74 1.24
CA TYR A 346 12.65 20.21 2.25
C TYR A 346 13.34 19.62 3.47
N LEU A 347 14.69 19.63 3.50
CA LEU A 347 15.45 19.00 4.58
C LEU A 347 15.30 19.77 5.88
N VAL A 348 15.03 19.07 6.97
CA VAL A 348 15.07 19.66 8.30
C VAL A 348 16.51 20.02 8.71
N ALA A 349 16.65 20.94 9.65
CA ALA A 349 17.95 21.38 10.14
C ALA A 349 18.84 20.20 10.59
N GLY A 350 20.11 20.22 10.24
CA GLY A 350 21.08 19.16 10.56
C GLY A 350 21.07 17.95 9.63
N LYS A 351 20.22 17.94 8.59
CA LYS A 351 20.19 16.89 7.58
C LYS A 351 20.85 17.32 6.27
N GLN A 352 21.33 16.33 5.52
CA GLN A 352 21.87 16.49 4.16
C GLN A 352 21.39 15.33 3.29
N GLN A 353 21.31 15.57 2.00
CA GLN A 353 21.14 14.51 1.01
C GLN A 353 22.50 14.05 0.50
N ASN A 354 22.69 12.75 0.46
CA ASN A 354 23.90 12.10 -0.05
C ASN A 354 23.78 11.88 -1.57
N SER A 355 24.90 11.58 -2.24
CA SER A 355 24.95 11.34 -3.68
C SER A 355 24.16 10.12 -4.16
N ASP A 356 23.86 9.19 -3.25
CA ASP A 356 23.02 8.02 -3.52
C ASP A 356 21.51 8.28 -3.34
N GLY A 357 21.12 9.53 -3.09
CA GLY A 357 19.75 9.97 -2.87
C GLY A 357 19.23 9.78 -1.45
N SER A 358 19.99 9.15 -0.55
CA SER A 358 19.60 9.00 0.84
C SER A 358 19.75 10.32 1.63
N VAL A 359 18.89 10.50 2.64
CA VAL A 359 18.94 11.65 3.56
C VAL A 359 19.46 11.19 4.91
N GLY A 360 20.53 11.82 5.37
CA GLY A 360 21.20 11.50 6.64
C GLY A 360 21.59 12.75 7.43
N ASN A 361 22.28 12.55 8.55
CA ASN A 361 22.82 13.65 9.33
C ASN A 361 23.98 14.34 8.59
N LYS A 362 24.07 15.65 8.71
CA LYS A 362 25.25 16.38 8.23
C LYS A 362 26.49 15.88 8.95
N SER A 363 27.54 15.52 8.19
CA SER A 363 28.85 15.23 8.75
C SER A 363 29.53 16.56 9.06
N TYR A 364 29.77 16.84 10.31
CA TYR A 364 30.60 17.96 10.71
C TYR A 364 32.04 17.44 10.84
N TYR A 365 32.91 17.76 9.87
CA TYR A 365 34.33 17.59 10.04
C TYR A 365 34.81 18.72 10.97
N TYR A 366 35.17 18.36 12.18
CA TYR A 366 35.92 19.27 13.05
C TYR A 366 37.33 19.38 12.48
N TYR A 367 37.61 20.49 11.80
CA TYR A 367 38.98 20.89 11.54
C TYR A 367 39.45 21.57 12.84
N PRO A 368 40.38 20.99 13.60
CA PRO A 368 41.02 21.74 14.65
C PRO A 368 41.70 22.95 13.99
N SER A 369 41.31 24.15 14.38
CA SER A 369 41.96 25.35 13.88
C SER A 369 43.43 25.28 14.28
N THR A 370 44.32 25.11 13.31
CA THR A 370 45.77 25.26 13.51
C THR A 370 46.08 26.74 13.64
N SER A 371 45.77 27.32 14.77
CA SER A 371 46.29 28.61 15.21
C SER A 371 46.44 28.58 16.71
N ASP A 372 47.56 27.94 17.13
CA ASP A 372 48.33 28.41 18.28
C ASP A 372 49.70 27.77 18.23
N THR A 373 50.63 28.52 17.62
CA THR A 373 52.05 28.32 17.80
C THR A 373 52.39 28.93 19.18
N THR A 374 52.32 28.15 20.25
CA THR A 374 53.04 28.44 21.48
C THR A 374 53.68 27.18 21.98
N THR A 375 54.99 27.21 21.90
CA THR A 375 55.94 26.33 22.51
C THR A 375 55.61 26.09 23.98
N SER A 376 55.45 24.85 24.43
CA SER A 376 56.04 24.38 25.67
C SER A 376 55.67 22.95 26.04
N THR A 377 56.71 22.16 26.23
CA THR A 377 56.95 21.07 27.19
C THR A 377 55.92 19.93 27.33
N THR A 378 56.46 18.79 26.99
CA THR A 378 56.13 17.41 27.31
C THR A 378 55.43 17.17 28.64
N THR A 379 54.23 16.61 28.57
CA THR A 379 53.78 15.54 29.48
C THR A 379 52.88 14.58 28.72
N LYS A 380 53.30 13.30 28.69
CA LYS A 380 52.51 12.19 28.12
C LYS A 380 51.24 12.02 28.94
N GLY A 381 50.09 12.38 28.36
CA GLY A 381 48.78 11.97 28.85
C GLY A 381 48.08 11.15 27.75
N SER A 382 47.59 9.99 28.11
CA SER A 382 46.82 9.11 27.21
C SER A 382 45.64 9.84 26.57
N PRO A 383 45.29 9.56 25.29
CA PRO A 383 44.15 10.19 24.66
C PRO A 383 42.88 9.73 25.36
N LYS A 384 42.06 10.70 25.82
CA LYS A 384 40.70 10.42 26.27
C LYS A 384 39.86 10.04 25.06
N THR A 385 39.46 8.79 25.00
CA THR A 385 38.46 8.31 24.10
C THR A 385 37.15 9.02 24.43
N PHE A 386 36.66 9.84 23.52
CA PHE A 386 35.32 10.37 23.61
C PHE A 386 34.36 9.22 23.27
N ASP A 387 33.67 8.72 24.29
CA ASP A 387 32.65 7.69 24.13
C ASP A 387 31.37 8.32 23.54
N ALA A 388 31.17 8.16 22.23
CA ALA A 388 29.97 8.60 21.53
C ALA A 388 28.74 7.69 21.80
N GLY A 389 28.87 6.74 22.76
CA GLY A 389 27.88 5.68 22.99
C GLY A 389 26.78 6.00 24.01
N VAL A 390 26.88 7.08 24.78
CA VAL A 390 25.93 7.30 25.89
C VAL A 390 24.55 7.77 25.44
N GLY A 391 24.45 8.42 24.28
CA GLY A 391 23.17 8.92 23.77
C GLY A 391 22.21 7.84 23.25
N ILE A 392 22.73 6.69 22.78
CA ILE A 392 21.90 5.63 22.18
C ILE A 392 21.34 4.68 23.24
N TYR A 393 22.04 4.51 24.37
CA TYR A 393 21.58 3.63 25.44
C TYR A 393 20.49 4.24 26.32
N ALA A 394 20.32 5.55 26.35
CA ALA A 394 19.23 6.19 27.11
C ALA A 394 17.84 6.00 26.50
N VAL A 395 17.74 5.87 25.17
CA VAL A 395 16.45 5.66 24.48
C VAL A 395 16.00 4.20 24.54
N THR A 396 16.93 3.25 24.52
CA THR A 396 16.63 1.82 24.67
C THR A 396 16.30 1.43 26.11
N ALA A 397 16.83 2.12 27.11
CA ALA A 397 16.53 1.86 28.52
C ALA A 397 15.11 2.30 28.93
N VAL A 398 14.56 3.37 28.33
CA VAL A 398 13.20 3.84 28.61
C VAL A 398 12.14 2.89 28.02
N LEU A 399 12.42 2.24 26.90
CA LEU A 399 11.50 1.27 26.29
C LEU A 399 11.50 -0.09 26.99
N SER A 400 12.57 -0.47 27.69
CA SER A 400 12.65 -1.72 28.43
C SER A 400 11.97 -1.66 29.81
N VAL A 401 11.91 -0.48 30.44
CA VAL A 401 11.26 -0.31 31.76
C VAL A 401 9.73 -0.31 31.66
N THR A 402 9.16 0.20 30.56
CA THR A 402 7.71 0.17 30.34
C THR A 402 7.17 -1.22 29.99
N GLY A 403 7.99 -2.09 29.40
CA GLY A 403 7.64 -3.49 29.09
C GLY A 403 7.62 -4.41 30.31
N MET A 404 8.42 -4.15 31.35
CA MET A 404 8.48 -4.99 32.55
C MET A 404 7.41 -4.67 33.60
N ALA A 405 6.81 -3.50 33.57
CA ALA A 405 5.75 -3.13 34.51
C ALA A 405 4.40 -3.83 34.21
N TRP A 406 4.25 -4.43 33.03
CA TRP A 406 2.99 -5.08 32.61
C TRP A 406 2.91 -6.58 32.94
N THR A 407 4.04 -7.21 33.21
CA THR A 407 4.08 -8.65 33.54
C THR A 407 4.02 -8.96 35.05
N ALA A 408 4.15 -7.96 35.93
CA ALA A 408 4.14 -8.18 37.37
C ALA A 408 2.74 -8.15 38.04
N LYS A 409 1.64 -7.90 37.29
CA LYS A 409 0.29 -7.77 37.86
C LYS A 409 -0.63 -8.99 37.63
N LYS A 410 -0.06 -10.17 37.32
CA LYS A 410 -0.83 -11.42 37.14
C LYS A 410 -0.35 -12.58 38.02
N ARG A 411 0.06 -12.34 39.25
CA ARG A 411 0.18 -13.38 40.29
C ARG A 411 -0.13 -12.76 41.66
N HIS A 412 -1.39 -12.72 41.97
CA HIS A 412 -1.94 -12.96 43.31
C HIS A 412 -3.45 -13.13 43.17
#